data_5a32e371720c7ddb492f92f5ce373bc4
#
_entry.id   5a32e371720c7ddb492f92f5ce373bc4
#
_cell.length_a   1.000
_cell.length_b   1.000
_cell.length_c   1.000
_cell.angle_alpha   90.00
_cell.angle_beta   90.00
_cell.angle_gamma   90.00
#
_symmetry.space_group_name_H-M   'P 1'
#
loop_
_entity.id
_entity.type
_entity.pdbx_description
1 polymer ?
#
loop_
_entity_poly.entity_id
_entity_poly.type
_entity_poly.pdbx_seq_one_letter_code
_entity_poly.pdbx_strand_id
1 'polypeptide(L)'
;MRDKKITFFLLILINLNVFLAAGGMQAKDFIKRESLFKESEELIYSKPDDALKIAQHLLNGNISDVEKTRIHFLIAEIYKVKGDHNNVLNYLYLADENASGILPVDRIQILIEKSIVLRTLYLDKQARKYIELAKEEILQIKDQTVKDFLETSISLEQLALLLERQNYKEASGKLQKEEKSFESTLKNYPFLNLKYTIIKGRTSFGLGDFDKAKFYYNEVLHSLDKEKERNIFAEFYALTGLATIKFHEKVPEDGTRDLMKALEIANKLQNLYYIDTANKLLVANFIVLNDSANYKRYNHEFLKTQALLENADQESVNTAYNLIVKEQEEYYKSQLGGYFTKLYVVLSLFLVILMGCGFVWFKYYWKKKRLNEIISYLEVTRNNFIIRFTEKKDVGKKFFVPQETEQLLLSKLKRFENSTRFTNKDMSLAVLAGQFETNTKYLSEVINKHYNVNFNTYINKLRINFIVKKLKSDSNFINYKISYLAETCGFSSHSSFATVFKSITGIAPITFIELLKDEKEVANF
;
A
#
# COMPACT_ATOMS: atom_id res chain seq x y z
N MET A 1 31.39 -38.55 14.28
CA MET A 1 31.06 -37.22 14.88
C MET A 1 31.21 -36.06 13.88
N ARG A 2 31.26 -36.34 12.58
CA ARG A 2 31.50 -35.35 11.51
C ARG A 2 30.23 -34.88 10.79
N ASP A 3 29.09 -35.53 11.02
CA ASP A 3 27.92 -35.38 10.13
C ASP A 3 26.75 -34.56 10.69
N LYS A 4 26.84 -34.01 11.91
CA LYS A 4 25.71 -33.28 12.55
C LYS A 4 25.78 -31.75 12.46
N LYS A 5 26.85 -31.18 11.88
CA LYS A 5 26.93 -29.75 11.53
C LYS A 5 26.30 -29.42 10.17
N ILE A 6 25.80 -30.42 9.48
CA ILE A 6 25.42 -30.35 8.04
C ILE A 6 24.01 -29.81 7.83
N THR A 7 23.10 -29.91 8.78
CA THR A 7 21.69 -29.57 8.55
C THR A 7 21.43 -28.06 8.52
N PHE A 8 22.15 -27.26 9.29
CA PHE A 8 22.09 -25.78 9.17
C PHE A 8 22.77 -25.30 7.87
N PHE A 9 23.74 -26.09 7.39
CA PHE A 9 24.49 -25.85 6.15
C PHE A 9 23.66 -26.10 4.88
N LEU A 10 22.69 -27.00 4.92
CA LEU A 10 21.86 -27.35 3.76
C LEU A 10 20.86 -26.25 3.39
N LEU A 11 20.37 -25.49 4.36
CA LEU A 11 19.50 -24.31 4.10
C LEU A 11 20.26 -23.16 3.42
N ILE A 12 21.55 -23.01 3.71
CA ILE A 12 22.44 -22.02 3.09
C ILE A 12 22.85 -22.46 1.67
N LEU A 13 23.01 -23.75 1.42
CA LEU A 13 23.44 -24.29 0.12
C LEU A 13 22.36 -24.22 -0.96
N ILE A 14 21.08 -24.16 -0.61
CA ILE A 14 19.99 -24.00 -1.59
C ILE A 14 20.00 -22.57 -2.18
N ASN A 15 20.43 -21.56 -1.40
CA ASN A 15 20.60 -20.19 -1.91
C ASN A 15 21.92 -19.98 -2.70
N LEU A 16 22.91 -20.87 -2.57
CA LEU A 16 24.19 -20.76 -3.26
C LEU A 16 24.09 -20.98 -4.77
N ASN A 17 23.12 -21.76 -5.23
CA ASN A 17 22.95 -22.06 -6.66
C ASN A 17 22.40 -20.90 -7.50
N VAL A 18 21.80 -19.88 -6.88
CA VAL A 18 21.30 -18.68 -7.59
C VAL A 18 22.41 -17.65 -7.79
N PHE A 19 23.49 -17.68 -7.00
CA PHE A 19 24.58 -16.70 -7.03
C PHE A 19 25.81 -17.11 -7.86
N LEU A 20 25.93 -18.38 -8.27
CA LEU A 20 27.07 -18.89 -9.05
C LEU A 20 27.14 -18.39 -10.50
N ALA A 21 26.15 -17.64 -10.96
CA ALA A 21 26.11 -17.09 -12.32
C ALA A 21 26.78 -15.71 -12.49
N ALA A 22 27.19 -15.04 -11.40
CA ALA A 22 27.80 -13.71 -11.46
C ALA A 22 29.23 -13.69 -10.90
N GLY A 23 30.20 -13.99 -11.74
CA GLY A 23 31.60 -13.53 -11.65
C GLY A 23 32.45 -14.10 -10.50
N GLY A 24 33.46 -14.88 -10.81
CA GLY A 24 34.37 -15.58 -9.89
C GLY A 24 35.14 -14.74 -8.85
N MET A 25 35.08 -13.42 -8.91
CA MET A 25 35.69 -12.52 -7.93
C MET A 25 34.76 -12.24 -6.75
N GLN A 26 33.43 -12.11 -7.01
CA GLN A 26 32.40 -11.95 -5.98
C GLN A 26 32.18 -13.23 -5.15
N ALA A 27 32.37 -14.41 -5.75
CA ALA A 27 32.26 -15.67 -5.04
C ALA A 27 33.33 -15.86 -3.98
N LYS A 28 34.56 -15.40 -4.22
CA LYS A 28 35.70 -15.50 -3.28
C LYS A 28 35.50 -14.59 -2.06
N ASP A 29 35.02 -13.38 -2.28
CA ASP A 29 34.70 -12.43 -1.22
C ASP A 29 33.49 -12.88 -0.39
N PHE A 30 32.47 -13.46 -1.02
CA PHE A 30 31.32 -14.05 -0.34
C PHE A 30 31.73 -15.22 0.57
N ILE A 31 32.55 -16.16 0.09
CA ILE A 31 33.03 -17.29 0.88
C ILE A 31 33.85 -16.81 2.09
N LYS A 32 34.69 -15.79 1.91
CA LYS A 32 35.48 -15.21 3.01
C LYS A 32 34.56 -14.55 4.05
N ARG A 33 33.55 -13.78 3.62
CA ARG A 33 32.58 -13.16 4.54
C ARG A 33 31.78 -14.21 5.31
N GLU A 34 31.31 -15.25 4.65
CA GLU A 34 30.56 -16.32 5.31
C GLU A 34 31.43 -17.09 6.33
N SER A 35 32.72 -17.25 6.05
CA SER A 35 33.67 -17.81 7.01
C SER A 35 33.84 -16.93 8.25
N LEU A 36 33.99 -15.61 8.06
CA LEU A 36 34.08 -14.66 9.16
C LEU A 36 32.77 -14.57 9.96
N PHE A 37 31.62 -14.64 9.29
CA PHE A 37 30.32 -14.66 9.94
C PHE A 37 30.22 -15.87 10.91
N LYS A 38 30.57 -17.05 10.43
CA LYS A 38 30.60 -18.27 11.26
C LYS A 38 31.60 -18.20 12.42
N GLU A 39 32.78 -17.64 12.17
CA GLU A 39 33.77 -17.42 13.22
C GLU A 39 33.19 -16.52 14.31
N SER A 40 32.51 -15.42 13.91
CA SER A 40 31.83 -14.55 14.85
C SER A 40 30.74 -15.27 15.64
N GLU A 41 29.90 -16.10 14.98
CA GLU A 41 28.88 -16.93 15.65
C GLU A 41 29.50 -17.90 16.69
N GLU A 42 30.61 -18.55 16.36
CA GLU A 42 31.29 -19.48 17.27
C GLU A 42 31.85 -18.76 18.52
N LEU A 43 32.21 -17.49 18.37
CA LEU A 43 32.81 -16.67 19.44
C LEU A 43 31.80 -15.96 20.35
N ILE A 44 30.50 -15.87 19.99
CA ILE A 44 29.49 -15.11 20.75
C ILE A 44 29.56 -15.41 22.27
N TYR A 45 29.60 -16.71 22.62
CA TYR A 45 29.48 -17.17 24.01
C TYR A 45 30.82 -17.42 24.68
N SER A 46 31.96 -17.24 24.01
CA SER A 46 33.32 -17.45 24.56
C SER A 46 34.15 -16.15 24.57
N LYS A 47 34.06 -15.35 23.50
CA LYS A 47 34.84 -14.13 23.28
C LYS A 47 34.00 -13.06 22.58
N PRO A 48 32.96 -12.51 23.25
CA PRO A 48 31.98 -11.61 22.61
C PRO A 48 32.60 -10.33 22.03
N ASP A 49 33.69 -9.81 22.60
CA ASP A 49 34.37 -8.63 22.05
C ASP A 49 35.03 -8.90 20.70
N ASP A 50 35.61 -10.08 20.50
CA ASP A 50 36.21 -10.48 19.23
C ASP A 50 35.13 -10.77 18.19
N ALA A 51 34.04 -11.45 18.62
CA ALA A 51 32.85 -11.64 17.80
C ALA A 51 32.29 -10.29 17.29
N LEU A 52 32.18 -9.30 18.17
CA LEU A 52 31.68 -7.97 17.83
C LEU A 52 32.56 -7.25 16.80
N LYS A 53 33.89 -7.30 16.97
CA LYS A 53 34.83 -6.72 15.99
C LYS A 53 34.68 -7.33 14.60
N ILE A 54 34.54 -8.66 14.53
CA ILE A 54 34.33 -9.37 13.26
C ILE A 54 33.00 -8.96 12.64
N ALA A 55 31.90 -8.95 13.41
CA ALA A 55 30.59 -8.58 12.92
C ALA A 55 30.53 -7.12 12.43
N GLN A 56 31.16 -6.19 13.15
CA GLN A 56 31.30 -4.78 12.73
C GLN A 56 32.14 -4.63 11.46
N HIS A 57 33.20 -5.41 11.31
CA HIS A 57 33.99 -5.44 10.08
C HIS A 57 33.16 -5.92 8.89
N LEU A 58 32.33 -6.95 9.06
CA LEU A 58 31.42 -7.46 8.03
C LEU A 58 30.39 -6.40 7.61
N LEU A 59 29.87 -5.61 8.56
CA LEU A 59 28.88 -4.58 8.30
C LEU A 59 29.40 -3.43 7.44
N ASN A 60 30.70 -3.13 7.52
CA ASN A 60 31.35 -2.06 6.74
C ASN A 60 31.60 -2.43 5.27
N GLY A 61 31.29 -3.66 4.83
CA GLY A 61 31.43 -4.11 3.45
C GLY A 61 30.28 -3.67 2.54
N ASN A 62 30.46 -3.88 1.24
CA ASN A 62 29.35 -3.78 0.29
C ASN A 62 28.54 -5.08 0.34
N ILE A 63 27.44 -5.08 1.09
CA ILE A 63 26.63 -6.24 1.44
C ILE A 63 25.17 -6.03 1.05
N SER A 64 24.45 -7.12 0.77
CA SER A 64 23.03 -7.12 0.50
C SER A 64 22.19 -6.82 1.76
N ASP A 65 20.93 -6.43 1.59
CA ASP A 65 20.04 -6.19 2.73
C ASP A 65 19.81 -7.45 3.56
N VAL A 66 19.79 -8.63 2.94
CA VAL A 66 19.71 -9.92 3.64
C VAL A 66 20.97 -10.16 4.50
N GLU A 67 22.17 -9.90 3.97
CA GLU A 67 23.40 -9.99 4.76
C GLU A 67 23.42 -8.98 5.90
N LYS A 68 22.95 -7.74 5.68
CA LYS A 68 22.85 -6.72 6.74
C LYS A 68 21.95 -7.20 7.87
N THR A 69 20.76 -7.73 7.53
CA THR A 69 19.84 -8.29 8.52
C THR A 69 20.51 -9.37 9.37
N ARG A 70 21.18 -10.34 8.75
CA ARG A 70 21.88 -11.42 9.46
C ARG A 70 22.99 -10.86 10.37
N ILE A 71 23.75 -9.87 9.91
CA ILE A 71 24.82 -9.26 10.70
C ILE A 71 24.25 -8.41 11.84
N HIS A 72 23.17 -7.65 11.62
CA HIS A 72 22.51 -6.91 12.69
C HIS A 72 21.96 -7.86 13.76
N PHE A 73 21.35 -8.98 13.36
CA PHE A 73 20.88 -9.99 14.28
C PHE A 73 22.04 -10.62 15.08
N LEU A 74 23.16 -10.95 14.42
CA LEU A 74 24.37 -11.44 15.06
C LEU A 74 24.93 -10.44 16.10
N ILE A 75 24.97 -9.15 15.77
CA ILE A 75 25.40 -8.10 16.70
C ILE A 75 24.45 -7.98 17.90
N ALA A 76 23.12 -8.12 17.67
CA ALA A 76 22.16 -8.14 18.76
C ALA A 76 22.39 -9.32 19.72
N GLU A 77 22.69 -10.52 19.20
CA GLU A 77 23.04 -11.70 20.01
C GLU A 77 24.31 -11.47 20.84
N ILE A 78 25.33 -10.83 20.26
CA ILE A 78 26.56 -10.49 20.97
C ILE A 78 26.29 -9.52 22.13
N TYR A 79 25.53 -8.44 21.87
CA TYR A 79 25.15 -7.49 22.91
C TYR A 79 24.25 -8.10 24.00
N LYS A 80 23.43 -9.09 23.66
CA LYS A 80 22.64 -9.86 24.62
C LYS A 80 23.55 -10.59 25.64
N VAL A 81 24.60 -11.23 25.16
CA VAL A 81 25.60 -11.88 26.03
C VAL A 81 26.34 -10.86 26.92
N LYS A 82 26.58 -9.67 26.40
CA LYS A 82 27.18 -8.55 27.17
C LYS A 82 26.20 -7.86 28.12
N GLY A 83 24.89 -8.16 28.04
CA GLY A 83 23.87 -7.52 28.86
C GLY A 83 23.55 -6.06 28.48
N ASP A 84 23.87 -5.64 27.28
CA ASP A 84 23.58 -4.29 26.74
C ASP A 84 22.23 -4.29 26.00
N HIS A 85 21.15 -4.21 26.77
CA HIS A 85 19.79 -4.29 26.23
C HIS A 85 19.43 -3.14 25.29
N ASN A 86 20.04 -1.95 25.46
CA ASN A 86 19.87 -0.82 24.56
C ASN A 86 20.35 -1.14 23.15
N ASN A 87 21.57 -1.66 23.03
CA ASN A 87 22.10 -2.07 21.75
C ASN A 87 21.40 -3.33 21.20
N VAL A 88 20.98 -4.28 22.03
CA VAL A 88 20.15 -5.41 21.59
C VAL A 88 18.90 -4.92 20.87
N LEU A 89 18.14 -3.99 21.47
CA LEU A 89 16.95 -3.42 20.87
C LEU A 89 17.25 -2.73 19.55
N ASN A 90 18.23 -1.83 19.54
CA ASN A 90 18.58 -1.09 18.33
C ASN A 90 18.91 -2.01 17.16
N TYR A 91 19.74 -3.04 17.38
CA TYR A 91 20.15 -3.95 16.32
C TYR A 91 19.06 -4.94 15.91
N LEU A 92 18.15 -5.35 16.80
CA LEU A 92 16.98 -6.17 16.44
C LEU A 92 15.99 -5.39 15.57
N TYR A 93 15.77 -4.10 15.85
CA TYR A 93 14.90 -3.27 15.03
C TYR A 93 15.54 -2.95 13.68
N LEU A 94 16.86 -2.67 13.63
CA LEU A 94 17.60 -2.53 12.37
C LEU A 94 17.56 -3.81 11.51
N ALA A 95 17.60 -4.98 12.14
CA ALA A 95 17.44 -6.26 11.43
C ALA A 95 16.04 -6.40 10.83
N ASP A 96 14.99 -5.92 11.50
CA ASP A 96 13.60 -6.00 11.05
C ASP A 96 13.23 -4.94 10.00
N GLU A 97 13.82 -3.73 10.05
CA GLU A 97 13.59 -2.66 9.07
C GLU A 97 13.91 -3.05 7.62
N ASN A 98 14.87 -3.93 7.40
CA ASN A 98 15.26 -4.42 6.08
C ASN A 98 14.43 -5.65 5.62
N ALA A 99 13.19 -5.77 6.08
CA ALA A 99 12.34 -6.94 5.95
C ALA A 99 11.97 -7.36 4.52
N SER A 100 12.21 -6.54 3.50
CA SER A 100 11.94 -6.89 2.11
C SER A 100 13.01 -7.85 1.57
N GLY A 101 12.89 -9.13 1.89
CA GLY A 101 13.81 -10.18 1.44
C GLY A 101 14.35 -11.06 2.56
N ILE A 102 13.95 -10.83 3.80
CA ILE A 102 14.28 -11.66 4.95
C ILE A 102 13.61 -13.04 4.79
N LEU A 103 14.36 -14.08 5.08
CA LEU A 103 13.77 -15.42 5.20
C LEU A 103 12.77 -15.44 6.38
N PRO A 104 11.62 -16.12 6.25
CA PRO A 104 10.63 -16.19 7.34
C PRO A 104 11.23 -16.69 8.65
N VAL A 105 12.22 -17.57 8.58
CA VAL A 105 12.95 -18.12 9.74
C VAL A 105 13.68 -17.01 10.51
N ASP A 106 14.43 -16.17 9.81
CA ASP A 106 15.21 -15.08 10.42
C ASP A 106 14.27 -14.08 11.11
N ARG A 107 13.14 -13.77 10.46
CA ARG A 107 12.13 -12.89 11.03
C ARG A 107 11.53 -13.44 12.32
N ILE A 108 11.17 -14.71 12.32
CA ILE A 108 10.64 -15.37 13.54
C ILE A 108 11.66 -15.33 14.67
N GLN A 109 12.94 -15.56 14.38
CA GLN A 109 14.00 -15.45 15.37
C GLN A 109 14.13 -14.03 15.93
N ILE A 110 14.08 -13.01 15.08
CA ILE A 110 14.06 -11.59 15.52
C ILE A 110 12.88 -11.33 16.45
N LEU A 111 11.67 -11.82 16.13
CA LEU A 111 10.50 -11.65 16.97
C LEU A 111 10.67 -12.33 18.35
N ILE A 112 11.26 -13.54 18.38
CA ILE A 112 11.56 -14.24 19.63
C ILE A 112 12.56 -13.43 20.46
N GLU A 113 13.63 -12.92 19.86
CA GLU A 113 14.65 -12.15 20.57
C GLU A 113 14.13 -10.77 21.03
N LYS A 114 13.27 -10.10 20.25
CA LYS A 114 12.53 -8.91 20.72
C LYS A 114 11.71 -9.22 21.97
N SER A 115 11.03 -10.38 22.00
CA SER A 115 10.30 -10.81 23.20
C SER A 115 11.20 -11.00 24.40
N ILE A 116 12.36 -11.66 24.21
CA ILE A 116 13.32 -11.93 25.29
C ILE A 116 13.81 -10.61 25.92
N VAL A 117 14.28 -9.66 25.14
CA VAL A 117 14.82 -8.42 25.69
C VAL A 117 13.74 -7.55 26.33
N LEU A 118 12.53 -7.49 25.73
CA LEU A 118 11.42 -6.73 26.33
C LEU A 118 10.96 -7.34 27.67
N ARG A 119 10.96 -8.65 27.78
CA ARG A 119 10.67 -9.34 29.02
C ARG A 119 11.71 -9.03 30.11
N THR A 120 12.99 -9.01 29.74
CA THR A 120 14.08 -8.64 30.67
C THR A 120 13.92 -7.21 31.21
N LEU A 121 13.31 -6.33 30.42
CA LEU A 121 12.96 -4.96 30.81
C LEU A 121 11.57 -4.84 31.47
N TYR A 122 10.95 -5.95 31.88
CA TYR A 122 9.62 -6.02 32.50
C TYR A 122 8.48 -5.47 31.62
N LEU A 123 8.67 -5.41 30.30
CA LEU A 123 7.66 -4.99 29.33
C LEU A 123 6.84 -6.21 28.81
N ASP A 124 6.27 -6.96 29.73
CA ASP A 124 5.61 -8.26 29.50
C ASP A 124 4.48 -8.23 28.46
N LYS A 125 3.72 -7.14 28.39
CA LYS A 125 2.63 -7.00 27.41
C LYS A 125 3.17 -6.96 25.99
N GLN A 126 4.23 -6.20 25.79
CA GLN A 126 4.90 -6.04 24.51
C GLN A 126 5.64 -7.33 24.13
N ALA A 127 6.34 -7.95 25.08
CA ALA A 127 6.99 -9.24 24.88
C ALA A 127 6.01 -10.31 24.38
N ARG A 128 4.84 -10.44 25.02
CA ARG A 128 3.81 -11.39 24.58
C ARG A 128 3.32 -11.14 23.16
N LYS A 129 3.17 -9.87 22.76
CA LYS A 129 2.75 -9.52 21.39
C LYS A 129 3.70 -10.14 20.35
N TYR A 130 5.02 -10.03 20.56
CA TYR A 130 6.01 -10.57 19.62
C TYR A 130 6.01 -12.12 19.60
N ILE A 131 5.77 -12.77 20.73
CA ILE A 131 5.62 -14.24 20.74
C ILE A 131 4.39 -14.71 19.97
N GLU A 132 3.25 -14.01 20.10
CA GLU A 132 2.06 -14.37 19.33
C GLU A 132 2.27 -14.13 17.82
N LEU A 133 2.92 -13.04 17.44
CA LEU A 133 3.31 -12.81 16.04
C LEU A 133 4.24 -13.91 15.51
N ALA A 134 5.24 -14.32 16.30
CA ALA A 134 6.14 -15.41 15.93
C ALA A 134 5.38 -16.73 15.71
N LYS A 135 4.39 -17.06 16.55
CA LYS A 135 3.54 -18.26 16.39
C LYS A 135 2.72 -18.21 15.10
N GLU A 136 2.14 -17.05 14.77
CA GLU A 136 1.38 -16.89 13.54
C GLU A 136 2.25 -17.11 12.30
N GLU A 137 3.48 -16.59 12.29
CA GLU A 137 4.40 -16.75 11.17
C GLU A 137 4.94 -18.18 11.04
N ILE A 138 5.13 -18.91 12.14
CA ILE A 138 5.54 -20.33 12.12
C ILE A 138 4.57 -21.20 11.33
N LEU A 139 3.28 -20.86 11.28
CA LEU A 139 2.30 -21.62 10.51
C LEU A 139 2.62 -21.68 9.02
N GLN A 140 3.43 -20.73 8.51
CA GLN A 140 3.82 -20.65 7.10
C GLN A 140 5.09 -21.46 6.80
N ILE A 141 5.82 -21.95 7.83
CA ILE A 141 7.03 -22.74 7.66
C ILE A 141 6.68 -24.15 7.21
N LYS A 142 7.25 -24.56 6.08
CA LYS A 142 7.02 -25.88 5.47
C LYS A 142 7.99 -26.95 5.96
N ASP A 143 9.23 -26.57 6.28
CA ASP A 143 10.26 -27.49 6.78
C ASP A 143 9.97 -27.83 8.24
N GLN A 144 9.64 -29.08 8.49
CA GLN A 144 9.28 -29.56 9.83
C GLN A 144 10.44 -29.45 10.84
N THR A 145 11.68 -29.64 10.41
CA THR A 145 12.85 -29.53 11.30
C THR A 145 13.05 -28.10 11.77
N VAL A 146 12.89 -27.13 10.85
CA VAL A 146 12.96 -25.71 11.16
C VAL A 146 11.78 -25.30 12.04
N LYS A 147 10.59 -25.80 11.74
CA LYS A 147 9.38 -25.54 12.53
C LYS A 147 9.56 -26.04 13.98
N ASP A 148 10.03 -27.26 14.15
CA ASP A 148 10.29 -27.86 15.49
C ASP A 148 11.32 -27.03 16.26
N PHE A 149 12.38 -26.55 15.60
CA PHE A 149 13.38 -25.66 16.21
C PHE A 149 12.74 -24.34 16.73
N LEU A 150 11.92 -23.67 15.90
CA LEU A 150 11.28 -22.41 16.25
C LEU A 150 10.22 -22.60 17.35
N GLU A 151 9.39 -23.64 17.26
CA GLU A 151 8.40 -23.97 18.29
C GLU A 151 9.07 -24.29 19.63
N THR A 152 10.17 -25.04 19.62
CA THR A 152 10.99 -25.32 20.82
C THR A 152 11.54 -24.01 21.39
N SER A 153 12.09 -23.13 20.55
CA SER A 153 12.63 -21.83 20.98
C SER A 153 11.57 -20.96 21.66
N ILE A 154 10.37 -20.85 21.08
CA ILE A 154 9.22 -20.14 21.67
C ILE A 154 8.82 -20.77 23.01
N SER A 155 8.77 -22.09 23.08
CA SER A 155 8.37 -22.76 24.31
C SER A 155 9.38 -22.57 25.44
N LEU A 156 10.69 -22.58 25.13
CA LEU A 156 11.75 -22.27 26.10
C LEU A 156 11.63 -20.81 26.59
N GLU A 157 11.26 -19.87 25.73
CA GLU A 157 11.00 -18.50 26.14
C GLU A 157 9.78 -18.38 27.07
N GLN A 158 8.70 -19.08 26.77
CA GLN A 158 7.53 -19.12 27.65
C GLN A 158 7.84 -19.75 29.01
N LEU A 159 8.66 -20.80 29.04
CA LEU A 159 9.16 -21.41 30.28
C LEU A 159 10.01 -20.41 31.09
N ALA A 160 10.91 -19.69 30.44
CA ALA A 160 11.72 -18.67 31.10
C ALA A 160 10.84 -17.58 31.74
N LEU A 161 9.78 -17.13 31.05
CA LEU A 161 8.80 -16.18 31.59
C LEU A 161 8.09 -16.72 32.86
N LEU A 162 7.69 -18.00 32.86
CA LEU A 162 7.08 -18.62 34.04
C LEU A 162 8.05 -18.66 35.22
N LEU A 163 9.33 -18.96 34.97
CA LEU A 163 10.35 -19.00 36.01
C LEU A 163 10.65 -17.62 36.62
N GLU A 164 10.63 -16.57 35.84
CA GLU A 164 10.83 -15.21 36.36
C GLU A 164 9.66 -14.75 37.24
N ARG A 165 8.45 -15.21 36.90
CA ARG A 165 7.25 -15.00 37.74
C ARG A 165 7.17 -15.94 38.92
N GLN A 166 8.19 -16.76 39.15
CA GLN A 166 8.24 -17.78 40.20
C GLN A 166 7.08 -18.80 40.11
N ASN A 167 6.54 -18.99 38.88
CA ASN A 167 5.43 -19.93 38.64
C ASN A 167 5.98 -21.34 38.33
N TYR A 168 6.72 -21.88 39.27
CA TYR A 168 7.48 -23.14 39.10
C TYR A 168 6.59 -24.36 38.84
N LYS A 169 5.38 -24.41 39.43
CA LYS A 169 4.44 -25.53 39.24
C LYS A 169 3.95 -25.60 37.79
N GLU A 170 3.59 -24.47 37.22
CA GLU A 170 3.14 -24.37 35.82
C GLU A 170 4.30 -24.67 34.85
N ALA A 171 5.51 -24.15 35.15
CA ALA A 171 6.71 -24.47 34.39
C ALA A 171 7.01 -25.97 34.37
N SER A 172 6.89 -26.63 35.52
CA SER A 172 7.07 -28.09 35.62
C SER A 172 6.04 -28.85 34.80
N GLY A 173 4.77 -28.47 34.88
CA GLY A 173 3.69 -29.09 34.08
C GLY A 173 3.93 -28.96 32.58
N LYS A 174 4.37 -27.75 32.14
CA LYS A 174 4.72 -27.50 30.74
C LYS A 174 5.94 -28.33 30.30
N LEU A 175 7.00 -28.39 31.10
CA LEU A 175 8.18 -29.22 30.82
C LEU A 175 7.79 -30.67 30.59
N GLN A 176 6.99 -31.26 31.50
CA GLN A 176 6.55 -32.67 31.37
C GLN A 176 5.71 -32.91 30.12
N LYS A 177 4.83 -31.97 29.75
CA LYS A 177 3.99 -32.08 28.56
C LYS A 177 4.79 -32.06 27.27
N GLU A 178 5.83 -31.24 27.21
CA GLU A 178 6.59 -30.95 25.99
C GLU A 178 7.90 -31.74 25.87
N GLU A 179 8.31 -32.49 26.89
CA GLU A 179 9.59 -33.21 26.93
C GLU A 179 9.80 -34.09 25.69
N LYS A 180 8.78 -34.87 25.30
CA LYS A 180 8.86 -35.76 24.14
C LYS A 180 8.97 -35.02 22.82
N SER A 181 8.31 -33.89 22.69
CA SER A 181 8.35 -33.07 21.47
C SER A 181 9.70 -32.38 21.28
N PHE A 182 10.40 -32.09 22.38
CA PHE A 182 11.71 -31.45 22.33
C PHE A 182 12.87 -32.40 22.05
N GLU A 183 12.71 -33.68 22.32
CA GLU A 183 13.82 -34.68 22.33
C GLU A 183 14.62 -34.67 21.01
N SER A 184 13.94 -34.69 19.86
CA SER A 184 14.61 -34.68 18.56
C SER A 184 15.33 -33.37 18.28
N THR A 185 14.69 -32.24 18.64
CA THR A 185 15.24 -30.89 18.42
C THR A 185 16.44 -30.64 19.33
N LEU A 186 16.34 -30.94 20.61
CA LEU A 186 17.42 -30.74 21.59
C LEU A 186 18.67 -31.55 21.25
N LYS A 187 18.50 -32.76 20.69
CA LYS A 187 19.61 -33.59 20.22
C LYS A 187 20.38 -32.97 19.06
N ASN A 188 19.67 -32.26 18.18
CA ASN A 188 20.26 -31.64 17.01
C ASN A 188 20.83 -30.24 17.28
N TYR A 189 20.32 -29.54 18.32
CA TYR A 189 20.68 -28.17 18.67
C TYR A 189 21.25 -28.09 20.12
N PRO A 190 22.56 -28.34 20.33
CA PRO A 190 23.20 -28.38 21.66
C PRO A 190 22.96 -27.10 22.49
N PHE A 191 22.94 -25.94 21.85
CA PHE A 191 22.66 -24.67 22.52
C PHE A 191 21.25 -24.64 23.16
N LEU A 192 20.21 -25.08 22.44
CA LEU A 192 18.87 -25.19 23.01
C LEU A 192 18.81 -26.21 24.14
N ASN A 193 19.60 -27.31 24.05
CA ASN A 193 19.69 -28.31 25.10
C ASN A 193 20.30 -27.72 26.38
N LEU A 194 21.37 -26.91 26.29
CA LEU A 194 21.93 -26.22 27.44
C LEU A 194 20.89 -25.32 28.10
N LYS A 195 20.17 -24.49 27.30
CA LYS A 195 19.08 -23.60 27.80
C LYS A 195 17.98 -24.42 28.48
N TYR A 196 17.53 -25.52 27.87
CA TYR A 196 16.52 -26.40 28.40
C TYR A 196 16.96 -27.02 29.73
N THR A 197 18.21 -27.50 29.83
CA THR A 197 18.77 -28.12 31.06
C THR A 197 18.88 -27.10 32.18
N ILE A 198 19.27 -25.83 31.89
CA ILE A 198 19.26 -24.74 32.87
C ILE A 198 17.82 -24.46 33.36
N ILE A 199 16.83 -24.42 32.46
CA ILE A 199 15.42 -24.25 32.81
C ILE A 199 14.93 -25.38 33.73
N LYS A 200 15.29 -26.63 33.45
CA LYS A 200 14.98 -27.78 34.32
C LYS A 200 15.61 -27.61 35.72
N GLY A 201 16.88 -27.19 35.77
CA GLY A 201 17.57 -26.88 37.02
C GLY A 201 16.88 -25.79 37.84
N ARG A 202 16.54 -24.67 37.20
CA ARG A 202 15.81 -23.55 37.84
C ARG A 202 14.42 -23.97 38.32
N THR A 203 13.70 -24.77 37.53
CA THR A 203 12.36 -25.26 37.89
C THR A 203 12.44 -26.18 39.09
N SER A 204 13.40 -27.16 39.12
CA SER A 204 13.61 -28.07 40.24
C SER A 204 13.99 -27.33 41.51
N PHE A 205 14.87 -26.34 41.42
CA PHE A 205 15.25 -25.47 42.53
C PHE A 205 14.03 -24.74 43.12
N GLY A 206 13.21 -24.11 42.27
CA GLY A 206 12.02 -23.38 42.69
C GLY A 206 10.92 -24.26 43.32
N LEU A 207 10.92 -25.55 43.02
CA LEU A 207 10.07 -26.57 43.64
C LEU A 207 10.65 -27.16 44.93
N GLY A 208 11.88 -26.79 45.31
CA GLY A 208 12.58 -27.30 46.49
C GLY A 208 13.28 -28.66 46.27
N ASP A 209 13.32 -29.17 45.03
CA ASP A 209 14.03 -30.42 44.67
C ASP A 209 15.50 -30.10 44.33
N PHE A 210 16.28 -29.87 45.41
CA PHE A 210 17.68 -29.45 45.27
C PHE A 210 18.58 -30.53 44.64
N ASP A 211 18.29 -31.81 44.85
CA ASP A 211 19.07 -32.90 44.26
C ASP A 211 18.93 -32.92 42.72
N LYS A 212 17.71 -32.81 42.22
CA LYS A 212 17.50 -32.71 40.77
C LYS A 212 18.06 -31.40 40.21
N ALA A 213 17.94 -30.30 40.90
CA ALA A 213 18.52 -29.03 40.44
C ALA A 213 20.03 -29.14 40.31
N LYS A 214 20.71 -29.73 41.32
CA LYS A 214 22.14 -29.99 41.33
C LYS A 214 22.58 -30.93 40.19
N PHE A 215 21.79 -31.99 39.94
CA PHE A 215 21.99 -32.86 38.82
C PHE A 215 22.00 -32.11 37.48
N TYR A 216 21.01 -31.31 37.21
CA TYR A 216 20.90 -30.55 35.94
C TYR A 216 22.01 -29.50 35.77
N TYR A 217 22.39 -28.77 36.82
CA TYR A 217 23.50 -27.82 36.71
C TYR A 217 24.84 -28.48 36.48
N ASN A 218 25.09 -29.66 37.11
CA ASN A 218 26.28 -30.45 36.83
C ASN A 218 26.29 -31.05 35.42
N GLU A 219 25.12 -31.43 34.90
CA GLU A 219 24.97 -31.87 33.50
C GLU A 219 25.36 -30.75 32.52
N VAL A 220 24.96 -29.50 32.79
CA VAL A 220 25.42 -28.34 32.02
C VAL A 220 26.94 -28.24 32.05
N LEU A 221 27.59 -28.22 33.22
CA LEU A 221 29.03 -28.08 33.34
C LEU A 221 29.78 -29.21 32.63
N HIS A 222 29.31 -30.47 32.76
CA HIS A 222 29.88 -31.60 32.09
C HIS A 222 29.75 -31.53 30.55
N SER A 223 28.67 -30.96 30.05
CA SER A 223 28.49 -30.76 28.62
C SER A 223 29.48 -29.74 28.06
N LEU A 224 29.77 -28.67 28.83
CA LEU A 224 30.70 -27.62 28.45
C LEU A 224 32.17 -28.12 28.37
N ASP A 225 32.55 -29.12 29.15
CA ASP A 225 33.90 -29.68 29.10
C ASP A 225 34.21 -30.39 27.77
N LYS A 226 33.22 -30.70 26.97
CA LYS A 226 33.34 -31.35 25.67
C LYS A 226 33.33 -30.35 24.49
N GLU A 227 33.07 -29.08 24.74
CA GLU A 227 33.03 -28.04 23.70
C GLU A 227 34.42 -27.49 23.40
N LYS A 228 34.68 -27.21 22.12
CA LYS A 228 35.93 -26.56 21.68
C LYS A 228 36.01 -25.11 22.17
N GLU A 229 34.93 -24.36 22.01
CA GLU A 229 34.77 -23.03 22.55
C GLU A 229 33.75 -23.12 23.69
N ARG A 230 34.20 -22.89 24.93
CA ARG A 230 33.39 -23.06 26.13
C ARG A 230 32.32 -21.98 26.22
N ASN A 231 31.05 -22.38 26.33
CA ASN A 231 29.94 -21.48 26.52
C ASN A 231 29.92 -20.91 27.96
N ILE A 232 30.64 -19.82 28.19
CA ILE A 232 30.77 -19.21 29.52
C ILE A 232 29.45 -18.57 30.02
N PHE A 233 28.49 -18.26 29.11
CA PHE A 233 27.16 -17.83 29.47
C PHE A 233 26.38 -18.94 30.19
N ALA A 234 26.36 -20.14 29.65
CA ALA A 234 25.74 -21.30 30.30
C ALA A 234 26.47 -21.71 31.60
N GLU A 235 27.81 -21.59 31.64
CA GLU A 235 28.63 -21.81 32.80
C GLU A 235 28.26 -20.90 33.98
N PHE A 236 28.06 -19.60 33.72
CA PHE A 236 27.61 -18.63 34.74
C PHE A 236 26.32 -19.09 35.43
N TYR A 237 25.29 -19.49 34.65
CA TYR A 237 24.02 -19.96 35.21
C TYR A 237 24.16 -21.25 36.03
N ALA A 238 24.99 -22.18 35.58
CA ALA A 238 25.21 -23.41 36.31
C ALA A 238 25.96 -23.15 37.64
N LEU A 239 27.02 -22.35 37.64
CA LEU A 239 27.78 -21.99 38.82
C LEU A 239 26.94 -21.21 39.86
N THR A 240 26.19 -20.21 39.43
CA THR A 240 25.29 -19.44 40.33
C THR A 240 24.17 -20.31 40.90
N GLY A 241 23.61 -21.21 40.07
CA GLY A 241 22.60 -22.18 40.51
C GLY A 241 23.13 -23.14 41.58
N LEU A 242 24.33 -23.75 41.36
CA LEU A 242 24.98 -24.60 42.32
C LEU A 242 25.34 -23.89 43.63
N ALA A 243 25.86 -22.67 43.53
CA ALA A 243 26.17 -21.85 44.70
C ALA A 243 24.93 -21.55 45.54
N THR A 244 23.79 -21.24 44.88
CA THR A 244 22.53 -21.00 45.55
C THR A 244 22.02 -22.25 46.26
N ILE A 245 22.18 -23.44 45.69
CA ILE A 245 21.85 -24.73 46.33
C ILE A 245 22.74 -24.93 47.55
N LYS A 246 24.06 -24.76 47.45
CA LYS A 246 25.02 -24.89 48.55
C LYS A 246 24.72 -23.94 49.72
N PHE A 247 24.26 -22.73 49.40
CA PHE A 247 23.78 -21.79 50.42
C PHE A 247 22.59 -22.38 51.20
N HIS A 248 21.61 -22.98 50.54
CA HIS A 248 20.48 -23.66 51.19
C HIS A 248 20.89 -24.92 51.96
N GLU A 249 21.90 -25.66 51.48
CA GLU A 249 22.47 -26.83 52.12
C GLU A 249 23.36 -26.46 53.33
N LYS A 250 23.54 -25.17 53.64
CA LYS A 250 24.35 -24.62 54.73
C LYS A 250 25.86 -24.93 54.61
N VAL A 251 26.35 -24.95 53.36
CA VAL A 251 27.80 -25.11 53.01
C VAL A 251 28.25 -23.91 52.16
N PRO A 252 28.20 -22.67 52.70
CA PRO A 252 28.42 -21.45 51.94
C PRO A 252 29.87 -21.28 51.46
N GLU A 253 30.86 -21.90 52.12
CA GLU A 253 32.28 -21.87 51.69
C GLU A 253 32.48 -22.41 50.27
N ASP A 254 31.88 -23.56 49.96
CA ASP A 254 31.93 -24.18 48.65
C ASP A 254 31.12 -23.36 47.62
N GLY A 255 30.04 -22.74 48.04
CA GLY A 255 29.26 -21.79 47.21
C GLY A 255 30.06 -20.56 46.82
N THR A 256 30.85 -20.00 47.77
CA THR A 256 31.72 -18.86 47.52
C THR A 256 32.71 -19.12 46.41
N ARG A 257 33.30 -20.32 46.33
CA ARG A 257 34.23 -20.69 45.24
C ARG A 257 33.58 -20.63 43.85
N ASP A 258 32.37 -21.17 43.74
CA ASP A 258 31.60 -21.14 42.48
C ASP A 258 31.20 -19.72 42.11
N LEU A 259 30.81 -18.89 43.08
CA LEU A 259 30.45 -17.48 42.87
C LEU A 259 31.64 -16.63 42.44
N MET A 260 32.85 -16.90 42.96
CA MET A 260 34.06 -16.21 42.51
C MET A 260 34.36 -16.51 41.04
N LYS A 261 34.21 -17.76 40.60
CA LYS A 261 34.32 -18.11 39.18
C LYS A 261 33.23 -17.47 38.35
N ALA A 262 31.98 -17.45 38.83
CA ALA A 262 30.89 -16.79 38.15
C ALA A 262 31.13 -15.28 38.02
N LEU A 263 31.67 -14.61 39.05
CA LEU A 263 32.04 -13.20 38.98
C LEU A 263 33.17 -12.95 37.98
N GLU A 264 34.17 -13.81 37.89
CA GLU A 264 35.23 -13.72 36.88
C GLU A 264 34.64 -13.81 35.47
N ILE A 265 33.71 -14.72 35.20
CA ILE A 265 32.98 -14.82 33.93
C ILE A 265 32.19 -13.56 33.67
N ALA A 266 31.43 -13.06 34.66
CA ALA A 266 30.63 -11.85 34.54
C ALA A 266 31.45 -10.61 34.16
N ASN A 267 32.64 -10.47 34.79
CA ASN A 267 33.58 -9.39 34.46
C ASN A 267 34.20 -9.55 33.07
N LYS A 268 34.53 -10.78 32.65
CA LYS A 268 35.03 -11.07 31.29
C LYS A 268 34.00 -10.75 30.22
N LEU A 269 32.72 -11.01 30.50
CA LEU A 269 31.60 -10.63 29.61
C LEU A 269 31.25 -9.15 29.66
N GLN A 270 31.71 -8.45 30.70
CA GLN A 270 31.31 -7.06 31.01
C GLN A 270 29.78 -6.92 31.21
N ASN A 271 29.12 -8.00 31.65
CA ASN A 271 27.68 -8.07 31.81
C ASN A 271 27.27 -7.59 33.19
N LEU A 272 26.71 -6.39 33.28
CA LEU A 272 26.31 -5.77 34.54
C LEU A 272 25.28 -6.60 35.33
N TYR A 273 24.34 -7.28 34.67
CA TYR A 273 23.34 -8.13 35.34
C TYR A 273 23.97 -9.35 35.99
N TYR A 274 25.03 -9.88 35.37
CA TYR A 274 25.77 -11.03 35.93
C TYR A 274 26.68 -10.60 37.06
N ILE A 275 27.33 -9.43 36.92
CA ILE A 275 28.15 -8.84 38.01
C ILE A 275 27.27 -8.56 39.22
N ASP A 276 26.08 -7.97 39.00
CA ASP A 276 25.08 -7.73 40.05
C ASP A 276 24.65 -9.02 40.76
N THR A 277 24.25 -10.02 39.97
CA THR A 277 23.80 -11.31 40.49
C THR A 277 24.89 -12.00 41.29
N ALA A 278 26.12 -12.03 40.79
CA ALA A 278 27.25 -12.67 41.48
C ALA A 278 27.60 -11.93 42.79
N ASN A 279 27.69 -10.59 42.77
CA ASN A 279 27.95 -9.76 43.95
C ASN A 279 26.85 -9.91 44.99
N LYS A 280 25.57 -9.89 44.61
CA LYS A 280 24.42 -10.12 45.48
C LYS A 280 24.51 -11.47 46.22
N LEU A 281 24.82 -12.54 45.50
CA LEU A 281 24.98 -13.87 46.06
C LEU A 281 26.21 -13.96 46.96
N LEU A 282 27.34 -13.32 46.60
CA LEU A 282 28.51 -13.22 47.45
C LEU A 282 28.23 -12.47 48.77
N VAL A 283 27.51 -11.36 48.69
CA VAL A 283 27.05 -10.61 49.87
C VAL A 283 26.27 -11.51 50.82
N ALA A 284 25.29 -12.28 50.30
CA ALA A 284 24.51 -13.21 51.09
C ALA A 284 25.39 -14.28 51.74
N ASN A 285 26.33 -14.88 50.97
CA ASN A 285 27.25 -15.90 51.51
C ASN A 285 28.17 -15.33 52.60
N PHE A 286 28.78 -14.17 52.42
CA PHE A 286 29.65 -13.58 53.43
C PHE A 286 28.95 -13.12 54.69
N ILE A 287 27.66 -12.77 54.63
CA ILE A 287 26.83 -12.58 55.82
C ILE A 287 26.75 -13.87 56.66
N VAL A 288 26.45 -15.00 56.04
CA VAL A 288 26.33 -16.30 56.71
C VAL A 288 27.67 -16.76 57.26
N LEU A 289 28.76 -16.46 56.55
CA LEU A 289 30.14 -16.79 56.99
C LEU A 289 30.67 -15.83 58.07
N ASN A 290 29.94 -14.80 58.48
CA ASN A 290 30.39 -13.75 59.38
C ASN A 290 31.70 -13.04 58.93
N ASP A 291 31.98 -13.03 57.60
CA ASP A 291 33.14 -12.34 57.03
C ASP A 291 32.81 -10.89 56.71
N SER A 292 32.96 -10.04 57.74
CA SER A 292 32.63 -8.59 57.64
C SER A 292 33.49 -7.86 56.61
N ALA A 293 34.72 -8.27 56.35
CA ALA A 293 35.61 -7.61 55.38
C ALA A 293 35.14 -7.82 53.96
N ASN A 294 34.89 -9.09 53.59
CA ASN A 294 34.41 -9.43 52.26
C ASN A 294 32.96 -8.98 52.04
N TYR A 295 32.11 -9.06 53.07
CA TYR A 295 30.76 -8.50 53.03
C TYR A 295 30.80 -6.98 52.63
N LYS A 296 31.59 -6.15 53.32
CA LYS A 296 31.71 -4.71 52.99
C LYS A 296 32.20 -4.50 51.56
N ARG A 297 33.18 -5.27 51.11
CA ARG A 297 33.79 -5.17 49.77
C ARG A 297 32.72 -5.47 48.70
N TYR A 298 32.06 -6.63 48.78
CA TYR A 298 31.12 -7.05 47.73
C TYR A 298 29.81 -6.29 47.82
N ASN A 299 29.39 -5.83 48.99
CA ASN A 299 28.24 -4.97 49.12
C ASN A 299 28.47 -3.60 48.46
N HIS A 300 29.68 -3.03 48.57
CA HIS A 300 30.03 -1.80 47.86
C HIS A 300 29.95 -1.98 46.34
N GLU A 301 30.53 -3.05 45.79
CA GLU A 301 30.46 -3.36 44.35
C GLU A 301 29.03 -3.68 43.90
N PHE A 302 28.22 -4.37 44.71
CA PHE A 302 26.81 -4.61 44.44
C PHE A 302 26.03 -3.29 44.30
N LEU A 303 26.15 -2.38 45.28
CA LEU A 303 25.45 -1.09 45.24
C LEU A 303 25.89 -0.20 44.06
N LYS A 304 27.19 -0.22 43.74
CA LYS A 304 27.71 0.48 42.56
C LYS A 304 27.13 -0.08 41.26
N THR A 305 27.06 -1.40 41.14
CA THR A 305 26.52 -2.07 39.95
C THR A 305 25.03 -1.82 39.81
N GLN A 306 24.27 -1.82 40.92
CA GLN A 306 22.84 -1.47 40.95
C GLN A 306 22.57 -0.07 40.38
N ALA A 307 23.36 0.93 40.80
CA ALA A 307 23.21 2.30 40.28
C ALA A 307 23.49 2.39 38.75
N LEU A 308 24.45 1.59 38.25
CA LEU A 308 24.75 1.52 36.80
C LEU A 308 23.61 0.83 36.04
N LEU A 309 23.06 -0.26 36.59
CA LEU A 309 21.95 -1.01 36.01
C LEU A 309 20.68 -0.16 35.93
N GLU A 310 20.33 0.57 36.99
CA GLU A 310 19.14 1.42 37.01
C GLU A 310 19.16 2.44 35.85
N ASN A 311 20.31 3.06 35.60
CA ASN A 311 20.48 3.98 34.47
C ASN A 311 20.39 3.26 33.11
N ALA A 312 21.04 2.09 32.97
CA ALA A 312 21.02 1.30 31.74
C ALA A 312 19.63 0.75 31.42
N ASP A 313 18.89 0.32 32.44
CA ASP A 313 17.51 -0.16 32.29
C ASP A 313 16.57 0.98 31.88
N GLN A 314 16.69 2.16 32.49
CA GLN A 314 15.89 3.31 32.14
C GLN A 314 16.13 3.74 30.70
N GLU A 315 17.40 3.79 30.24
CA GLU A 315 17.76 4.08 28.86
C GLU A 315 17.17 3.02 27.91
N SER A 316 17.31 1.74 28.25
CA SER A 316 16.81 0.63 27.44
C SER A 316 15.29 0.62 27.33
N VAL A 317 14.57 0.94 28.41
CA VAL A 317 13.10 1.09 28.41
C VAL A 317 12.66 2.25 27.53
N ASN A 318 13.33 3.40 27.62
CA ASN A 318 13.05 4.55 26.75
C ASN A 318 13.27 4.20 25.28
N THR A 319 14.39 3.52 24.98
CA THR A 319 14.69 3.04 23.62
C THR A 319 13.61 2.05 23.13
N ALA A 320 13.20 1.10 23.97
CA ALA A 320 12.14 0.16 23.62
C ALA A 320 10.84 0.86 23.25
N TYR A 321 10.38 1.84 24.05
CA TYR A 321 9.18 2.60 23.73
C TYR A 321 9.31 3.39 22.43
N ASN A 322 10.42 4.07 22.22
CA ASN A 322 10.66 4.85 21.00
C ASN A 322 10.64 3.95 19.75
N LEU A 323 11.29 2.79 19.79
CA LEU A 323 11.32 1.84 18.69
C LEU A 323 9.94 1.21 18.42
N ILE A 324 9.19 0.86 19.48
CA ILE A 324 7.83 0.32 19.35
C ILE A 324 6.89 1.36 18.73
N VAL A 325 7.00 2.63 19.15
CA VAL A 325 6.19 3.72 18.58
C VAL A 325 6.53 3.91 17.10
N LYS A 326 7.82 3.93 16.75
CA LYS A 326 8.27 4.04 15.37
C LYS A 326 7.73 2.89 14.51
N GLU A 327 7.83 1.65 14.98
CA GLU A 327 7.28 0.46 14.29
C GLU A 327 5.77 0.59 14.07
N GLN A 328 5.02 1.07 15.08
CA GLN A 328 3.58 1.29 14.95
C GLN A 328 3.25 2.40 13.95
N GLU A 329 4.00 3.51 13.97
CA GLU A 329 3.80 4.60 12.99
C GLU A 329 4.05 4.12 11.57
N GLU A 330 5.10 3.34 11.32
CA GLU A 330 5.42 2.78 10.02
C GLU A 330 4.32 1.81 9.55
N TYR A 331 3.82 0.97 10.46
CA TYR A 331 2.68 0.09 10.19
C TYR A 331 1.43 0.89 9.80
N TYR A 332 1.08 1.96 10.53
CA TYR A 332 -0.05 2.81 10.19
C TYR A 332 0.13 3.56 8.87
N LYS A 333 1.33 4.07 8.59
CA LYS A 333 1.66 4.71 7.30
C LYS A 333 1.50 3.73 6.13
N SER A 334 1.97 2.51 6.30
CA SER A 334 1.82 1.42 5.32
C SER A 334 0.34 1.09 5.07
N GLN A 335 -0.46 0.95 6.13
CA GLN A 335 -1.90 0.71 6.02
C GLN A 335 -2.63 1.85 5.31
N LEU A 336 -2.35 3.11 5.70
CA LEU A 336 -2.91 4.29 5.03
C LEU A 336 -2.55 4.33 3.55
N GLY A 337 -1.30 4.03 3.18
CA GLY A 337 -0.87 3.90 1.79
C GLY A 337 -1.70 2.87 1.01
N GLY A 338 -1.96 1.72 1.62
CA GLY A 338 -2.84 0.68 1.05
C GLY A 338 -4.28 1.14 0.86
N TYR A 339 -4.86 1.91 1.79
CA TYR A 339 -6.20 2.50 1.64
C TYR A 339 -6.25 3.53 0.52
N PHE A 340 -5.27 4.42 0.42
CA PHE A 340 -5.21 5.41 -0.66
C PHE A 340 -5.08 4.74 -2.02
N THR A 341 -4.27 3.71 -2.15
CA THR A 341 -4.15 2.95 -3.41
C THR A 341 -5.50 2.33 -3.82
N LYS A 342 -6.21 1.69 -2.90
CA LYS A 342 -7.56 1.14 -3.14
C LYS A 342 -8.55 2.24 -3.53
N LEU A 343 -8.50 3.40 -2.86
CA LEU A 343 -9.35 4.56 -3.17
C LEU A 343 -9.09 5.07 -4.59
N TYR A 344 -7.82 5.23 -5.00
CA TYR A 344 -7.48 5.66 -6.36
C TYR A 344 -7.96 4.67 -7.43
N VAL A 345 -7.87 3.35 -7.17
CA VAL A 345 -8.41 2.33 -8.07
C VAL A 345 -9.93 2.49 -8.23
N VAL A 346 -10.67 2.66 -7.14
CA VAL A 346 -12.12 2.87 -7.17
C VAL A 346 -12.48 4.15 -7.92
N LEU A 347 -11.78 5.26 -7.64
CA LEU A 347 -11.99 6.53 -8.33
C LEU A 347 -11.70 6.44 -9.83
N SER A 348 -10.63 5.74 -10.22
CA SER A 348 -10.29 5.53 -11.64
C SER A 348 -11.36 4.73 -12.37
N LEU A 349 -11.88 3.66 -11.77
CA LEU A 349 -13.00 2.87 -12.31
C LEU A 349 -14.27 3.72 -12.46
N PHE A 350 -14.58 4.54 -11.45
CA PHE A 350 -15.73 5.45 -11.51
C PHE A 350 -15.59 6.46 -12.65
N LEU A 351 -14.40 7.01 -12.87
CA LEU A 351 -14.12 7.95 -13.96
C LEU A 351 -14.27 7.30 -15.34
N VAL A 352 -13.83 6.05 -15.49
CA VAL A 352 -14.02 5.25 -16.73
C VAL A 352 -15.52 5.04 -17.01
N ILE A 353 -16.31 4.72 -15.97
CA ILE A 353 -17.77 4.55 -16.10
C ILE A 353 -18.43 5.88 -16.52
N LEU A 354 -18.04 7.01 -15.90
CA LEU A 354 -18.55 8.33 -16.27
C LEU A 354 -18.23 8.68 -17.72
N MET A 355 -17.00 8.42 -18.19
CA MET A 355 -16.62 8.62 -19.60
C MET A 355 -17.45 7.74 -20.53
N GLY A 356 -17.67 6.47 -20.16
CA GLY A 356 -18.54 5.56 -20.92
C GLY A 356 -19.98 6.09 -21.03
N CYS A 357 -20.56 6.51 -19.92
CA CYS A 357 -21.91 7.12 -19.88
C CYS A 357 -21.96 8.40 -20.72
N GLY A 358 -20.95 9.26 -20.60
CA GLY A 358 -20.82 10.48 -21.40
C GLY A 358 -20.75 10.18 -22.91
N PHE A 359 -19.97 9.16 -23.30
CA PHE A 359 -19.87 8.73 -24.69
C PHE A 359 -21.20 8.19 -25.24
N VAL A 360 -21.89 7.37 -24.48
CA VAL A 360 -23.23 6.85 -24.85
C VAL A 360 -24.23 8.00 -24.98
N TRP A 361 -24.25 8.91 -24.00
CA TRP A 361 -25.12 10.10 -24.05
C TRP A 361 -24.82 10.97 -25.26
N PHE A 362 -23.53 11.24 -25.56
CA PHE A 362 -23.09 12.00 -26.73
C PHE A 362 -23.55 11.34 -28.04
N LYS A 363 -23.37 10.03 -28.18
CA LYS A 363 -23.83 9.24 -29.34
C LYS A 363 -25.35 9.31 -29.50
N TYR A 364 -26.10 9.21 -28.39
CA TYR A 364 -27.56 9.33 -28.39
C TYR A 364 -28.02 10.73 -28.80
N TYR A 365 -27.36 11.78 -28.29
CA TYR A 365 -27.64 13.16 -28.63
C TYR A 365 -27.47 13.46 -30.13
N TRP A 366 -26.37 13.01 -30.71
CA TRP A 366 -26.12 13.15 -32.15
C TRP A 366 -27.14 12.38 -32.99
N LYS A 367 -27.49 11.17 -32.61
CA LYS A 367 -28.51 10.35 -33.29
C LYS A 367 -29.86 11.05 -33.27
N LYS A 368 -30.28 11.61 -32.12
CA LYS A 368 -31.53 12.38 -31.99
C LYS A 368 -31.53 13.64 -32.87
N LYS A 369 -30.41 14.38 -32.88
CA LYS A 369 -30.25 15.56 -33.73
C LYS A 369 -30.41 15.21 -35.21
N ARG A 370 -29.74 14.17 -35.68
CA ARG A 370 -29.84 13.71 -37.08
C ARG A 370 -31.27 13.25 -37.44
N LEU A 371 -31.96 12.59 -36.53
CA LEU A 371 -33.34 12.20 -36.73
C LEU A 371 -34.27 13.41 -36.92
N ASN A 372 -34.12 14.45 -36.10
CA ASN A 372 -34.89 15.67 -36.23
C ASN A 372 -34.61 16.39 -37.58
N GLU A 373 -33.37 16.41 -38.06
CA GLU A 373 -33.01 16.92 -39.38
C GLU A 373 -33.70 16.15 -40.51
N ILE A 374 -33.74 14.84 -40.42
CA ILE A 374 -34.46 13.98 -41.38
C ILE A 374 -35.98 14.25 -41.34
N ILE A 375 -36.57 14.38 -40.16
CA ILE A 375 -38.00 14.68 -40.04
C ILE A 375 -38.31 16.04 -40.71
N SER A 376 -37.53 17.08 -40.40
CA SER A 376 -37.71 18.41 -41.02
C SER A 376 -37.55 18.36 -42.56
N TYR A 377 -36.58 17.55 -43.05
CA TYR A 377 -36.43 17.32 -44.49
C TYR A 377 -37.68 16.70 -45.12
N LEU A 378 -38.21 15.62 -44.49
CA LEU A 378 -39.40 14.94 -44.98
C LEU A 378 -40.65 15.85 -44.95
N GLU A 379 -40.81 16.67 -43.93
CA GLU A 379 -41.90 17.65 -43.88
C GLU A 379 -41.83 18.67 -45.03
N VAL A 380 -40.64 19.14 -45.36
CA VAL A 380 -40.42 20.06 -46.48
C VAL A 380 -40.59 19.40 -47.84
N THR A 381 -40.24 18.11 -47.98
CA THR A 381 -40.25 17.43 -49.27
C THR A 381 -41.58 16.75 -49.60
N ARG A 382 -42.23 16.09 -48.62
CA ARG A 382 -43.48 15.30 -48.85
C ARG A 382 -44.75 16.14 -48.79
N ASN A 383 -44.83 17.09 -47.86
CA ASN A 383 -45.96 18.02 -47.89
C ASN A 383 -45.65 19.04 -49.00
N ASN A 384 -46.52 19.13 -50.04
CA ASN A 384 -46.50 20.24 -50.94
C ASN A 384 -46.43 21.49 -50.09
N PHE A 385 -45.21 22.10 -49.99
CA PHE A 385 -44.86 23.12 -49.01
C PHE A 385 -45.65 24.39 -49.35
N ILE A 386 -46.95 24.31 -49.07
CA ILE A 386 -47.80 25.49 -48.99
C ILE A 386 -47.52 26.05 -47.61
N ILE A 387 -46.77 27.15 -47.59
CA ILE A 387 -46.59 27.91 -46.37
C ILE A 387 -48.01 28.28 -45.89
N ARG A 388 -48.51 27.48 -44.94
CA ARG A 388 -49.73 27.86 -44.23
C ARG A 388 -49.36 29.05 -43.36
N PHE A 389 -49.82 30.20 -43.78
CA PHE A 389 -49.76 31.40 -42.97
C PHE A 389 -50.76 31.18 -41.82
N THR A 390 -50.25 30.90 -40.62
CA THR A 390 -51.07 30.71 -39.43
C THR A 390 -51.72 32.04 -39.05
N GLU A 391 -53.03 32.01 -38.93
CA GLU A 391 -53.78 33.16 -38.43
C GLU A 391 -53.38 33.46 -36.96
N LYS A 392 -52.66 34.54 -36.72
CA LYS A 392 -52.52 35.12 -35.40
C LYS A 392 -53.61 36.22 -35.24
N LYS A 393 -54.41 36.06 -34.23
CA LYS A 393 -55.29 37.15 -33.79
C LYS A 393 -54.43 38.24 -33.09
N ASP A 394 -54.03 39.26 -33.79
CA ASP A 394 -53.39 40.41 -33.18
C ASP A 394 -54.32 41.61 -33.18
N VAL A 395 -54.59 42.13 -32.00
CA VAL A 395 -55.43 43.32 -31.76
C VAL A 395 -54.55 44.56 -31.89
N GLY A 396 -54.19 44.92 -33.12
CA GLY A 396 -53.51 46.18 -33.44
C GLY A 396 -54.46 47.10 -34.19
N LYS A 397 -54.29 48.39 -34.06
CA LYS A 397 -55.08 49.43 -34.75
C LYS A 397 -55.18 49.10 -36.24
N LYS A 398 -56.36 48.62 -36.69
CA LYS A 398 -56.63 48.25 -38.07
C LYS A 398 -56.67 49.50 -38.93
N PHE A 399 -55.72 49.64 -39.84
CA PHE A 399 -55.78 50.64 -40.90
C PHE A 399 -56.78 50.12 -41.95
N PHE A 400 -57.79 50.94 -42.27
CA PHE A 400 -58.85 50.50 -43.19
C PHE A 400 -58.35 50.62 -44.64
N VAL A 401 -58.27 49.49 -45.35
CA VAL A 401 -58.04 49.38 -46.79
C VAL A 401 -59.41 49.18 -47.42
N PRO A 402 -59.82 50.01 -48.44
CA PRO A 402 -61.08 49.76 -49.12
C PRO A 402 -61.15 48.35 -49.73
N GLN A 403 -62.31 47.71 -49.62
CA GLN A 403 -62.51 46.30 -49.99
C GLN A 403 -62.18 46.03 -51.46
N GLU A 404 -62.51 46.93 -52.39
CA GLU A 404 -62.14 46.77 -53.79
C GLU A 404 -60.62 46.82 -54.01
N THR A 405 -59.96 47.76 -53.34
CA THR A 405 -58.48 47.85 -53.39
C THR A 405 -57.82 46.64 -52.79
N GLU A 406 -58.34 46.07 -51.68
CA GLU A 406 -57.83 44.85 -51.05
C GLU A 406 -57.95 43.66 -51.99
N GLN A 407 -59.10 43.42 -52.65
CA GLN A 407 -59.28 42.35 -53.60
C GLN A 407 -58.38 42.49 -54.83
N LEU A 408 -58.19 43.69 -55.34
CA LEU A 408 -57.28 43.97 -56.45
C LEU A 408 -55.83 43.67 -56.06
N LEU A 409 -55.42 44.13 -54.91
CA LEU A 409 -54.04 43.83 -54.42
C LEU A 409 -53.82 42.36 -54.20
N LEU A 410 -54.79 41.61 -53.65
CA LEU A 410 -54.67 40.13 -53.52
C LEU A 410 -54.57 39.45 -54.87
N SER A 411 -55.29 39.87 -55.88
CA SER A 411 -55.19 39.33 -57.25
C SER A 411 -53.79 39.62 -57.85
N LYS A 412 -53.24 40.79 -57.63
CA LYS A 412 -51.89 41.19 -58.06
C LYS A 412 -50.81 40.37 -57.28
N LEU A 413 -50.97 40.17 -55.96
CA LEU A 413 -50.07 39.31 -55.16
C LEU A 413 -50.07 37.84 -55.63
N LYS A 414 -51.23 37.27 -55.94
CA LYS A 414 -51.30 35.88 -56.50
C LYS A 414 -50.59 35.78 -57.86
N ARG A 415 -50.72 36.82 -58.75
CA ARG A 415 -49.92 36.82 -60.01
C ARG A 415 -48.42 36.96 -59.74
N PHE A 416 -48.05 37.79 -58.74
CA PHE A 416 -46.67 37.98 -58.35
C PHE A 416 -46.03 36.66 -57.78
N GLU A 417 -46.76 35.93 -56.98
CA GLU A 417 -46.36 34.62 -56.42
C GLU A 417 -46.09 33.59 -57.52
N ASN A 418 -46.83 33.60 -58.58
CA ASN A 418 -46.67 32.72 -59.74
C ASN A 418 -45.58 33.21 -60.76
N SER A 419 -44.97 34.34 -60.51
CA SER A 419 -43.89 34.92 -61.28
C SER A 419 -42.53 34.60 -60.62
N THR A 420 -41.40 34.94 -61.26
CA THR A 420 -40.07 34.88 -60.66
C THR A 420 -39.57 36.27 -60.20
N ARG A 421 -40.43 37.29 -60.20
CA ARG A 421 -40.03 38.69 -59.91
C ARG A 421 -39.48 38.87 -58.49
N PHE A 422 -39.93 38.05 -57.53
CA PHE A 422 -39.47 38.09 -56.14
C PHE A 422 -37.98 37.65 -55.97
N THR A 423 -37.36 37.02 -56.99
CA THR A 423 -35.94 36.71 -56.98
C THR A 423 -35.03 37.89 -57.32
N ASN A 424 -35.60 39.02 -57.69
CA ASN A 424 -34.83 40.25 -57.85
C ASN A 424 -34.24 40.72 -56.52
N LYS A 425 -32.89 40.93 -56.46
CA LYS A 425 -32.16 41.34 -55.28
C LYS A 425 -32.71 42.69 -54.69
N ASP A 426 -33.14 43.63 -55.58
CA ASP A 426 -33.62 44.94 -55.18
C ASP A 426 -35.10 44.95 -54.86
N MET A 427 -35.76 43.84 -54.79
CA MET A 427 -37.17 43.74 -54.45
C MET A 427 -37.42 44.22 -53.00
N SER A 428 -38.10 45.38 -52.91
CA SER A 428 -38.49 46.00 -51.65
C SER A 428 -39.99 46.27 -51.64
N LEU A 429 -40.52 46.56 -50.46
CA LEU A 429 -41.92 46.93 -50.32
C LEU A 429 -42.28 48.14 -51.21
N ALA A 430 -41.40 49.15 -51.34
CA ALA A 430 -41.58 50.32 -52.18
C ALA A 430 -41.62 49.96 -53.67
N VAL A 431 -40.66 49.05 -54.11
CA VAL A 431 -40.64 48.63 -55.50
C VAL A 431 -41.89 47.82 -55.87
N LEU A 432 -42.36 46.96 -55.00
CA LEU A 432 -43.57 46.16 -55.25
C LEU A 432 -44.83 47.03 -55.21
N ALA A 433 -44.92 48.02 -54.30
CA ALA A 433 -46.00 48.93 -54.20
C ALA A 433 -46.10 49.84 -55.48
N GLY A 434 -44.95 50.32 -56.01
CA GLY A 434 -44.88 51.03 -57.28
C GLY A 434 -45.35 50.15 -58.45
N GLN A 435 -44.91 48.86 -58.52
CA GLN A 435 -45.40 47.95 -59.57
C GLN A 435 -46.87 47.63 -59.50
N PHE A 436 -47.47 47.73 -58.30
CA PHE A 436 -48.91 47.50 -58.11
C PHE A 436 -49.77 48.80 -58.19
N GLU A 437 -49.10 49.94 -58.43
CA GLU A 437 -49.72 51.23 -58.47
C GLU A 437 -50.52 51.57 -57.18
N THR A 438 -49.86 51.31 -56.03
CA THR A 438 -50.42 51.49 -54.69
C THR A 438 -49.38 52.08 -53.75
N ASN A 439 -49.78 52.43 -52.57
CA ASN A 439 -48.86 52.91 -51.55
C ASN A 439 -48.32 51.73 -50.68
N THR A 440 -47.13 51.88 -50.09
CA THR A 440 -46.48 50.90 -49.28
C THR A 440 -47.31 50.48 -48.06
N LYS A 441 -48.12 51.36 -47.51
CA LYS A 441 -48.95 51.17 -46.34
C LYS A 441 -50.07 50.17 -46.61
N TYR A 442 -50.79 50.38 -47.75
CA TYR A 442 -51.85 49.44 -48.19
C TYR A 442 -51.30 48.05 -48.50
N LEU A 443 -50.23 48.02 -49.25
CA LEU A 443 -49.61 46.73 -49.57
C LEU A 443 -49.12 45.97 -48.33
N SER A 444 -48.47 46.70 -47.40
CA SER A 444 -48.02 46.07 -46.14
C SER A 444 -49.18 45.55 -45.29
N GLU A 445 -50.28 46.31 -45.20
CA GLU A 445 -51.50 45.95 -44.45
C GLU A 445 -52.17 44.71 -45.07
N VAL A 446 -52.30 44.66 -46.42
CA VAL A 446 -52.85 43.47 -47.10
C VAL A 446 -51.96 42.24 -46.91
N ILE A 447 -50.64 42.38 -46.98
CA ILE A 447 -49.72 41.25 -46.73
C ILE A 447 -49.86 40.81 -45.27
N ASN A 448 -49.83 41.72 -44.32
CA ASN A 448 -49.96 41.34 -42.89
C ASN A 448 -51.29 40.67 -42.59
N LYS A 449 -52.39 41.19 -43.16
CA LYS A 449 -53.75 40.70 -42.93
C LYS A 449 -53.96 39.30 -43.50
N HIS A 450 -53.50 39.03 -44.72
CA HIS A 450 -53.82 37.81 -45.44
C HIS A 450 -52.74 36.74 -45.30
N TYR A 451 -51.47 37.12 -45.07
CA TYR A 451 -50.34 36.16 -44.95
C TYR A 451 -49.75 36.11 -43.54
N ASN A 452 -50.24 37.00 -42.67
CA ASN A 452 -49.86 37.07 -41.26
C ASN A 452 -48.31 37.15 -41.05
N VAL A 453 -47.65 37.89 -41.92
CA VAL A 453 -46.21 38.13 -41.89
C VAL A 453 -45.88 39.50 -42.45
N ASN A 454 -44.76 40.07 -42.07
CA ASN A 454 -44.25 41.27 -42.70
C ASN A 454 -43.76 41.02 -44.13
N PHE A 455 -43.57 42.06 -44.93
CA PHE A 455 -43.09 41.96 -46.31
C PHE A 455 -41.81 41.21 -46.48
N ASN A 456 -40.81 41.42 -45.62
CA ASN A 456 -39.51 40.71 -45.71
C ASN A 456 -39.66 39.19 -45.48
N THR A 457 -40.44 38.78 -44.50
CA THR A 457 -40.76 37.39 -44.27
C THR A 457 -41.54 36.79 -45.44
N TYR A 458 -42.50 37.54 -46.02
CA TYR A 458 -43.28 37.11 -47.17
C TYR A 458 -42.40 36.86 -48.39
N ILE A 459 -41.52 37.76 -48.76
CA ILE A 459 -40.57 37.61 -49.87
C ILE A 459 -39.61 36.47 -49.61
N ASN A 460 -39.06 36.41 -48.41
CA ASN A 460 -38.13 35.34 -48.03
C ASN A 460 -38.77 33.95 -48.12
N LYS A 461 -40.03 33.81 -47.72
CA LYS A 461 -40.78 32.55 -47.88
C LYS A 461 -40.94 32.17 -49.35
N LEU A 462 -41.27 33.13 -50.23
CA LEU A 462 -41.35 32.88 -51.68
C LEU A 462 -40.02 32.44 -52.27
N ARG A 463 -38.93 33.11 -51.90
CA ARG A 463 -37.57 32.79 -52.33
C ARG A 463 -37.15 31.40 -51.92
N ILE A 464 -37.39 31.01 -50.67
CA ILE A 464 -37.04 29.68 -50.18
C ILE A 464 -37.88 28.60 -50.82
N ASN A 465 -39.20 28.83 -51.02
CA ASN A 465 -40.06 27.88 -51.76
C ASN A 465 -39.57 27.67 -53.18
N PHE A 466 -39.19 28.75 -53.86
CA PHE A 466 -38.67 28.69 -55.22
C PHE A 466 -37.39 27.81 -55.30
N ILE A 467 -36.42 28.04 -54.40
CA ILE A 467 -35.17 27.27 -54.44
C ILE A 467 -35.39 25.81 -54.03
N VAL A 468 -36.25 25.53 -53.04
CA VAL A 468 -36.61 24.15 -52.66
C VAL A 468 -37.29 23.44 -53.83
N LYS A 469 -38.19 24.07 -54.55
CA LYS A 469 -38.82 23.52 -55.76
C LYS A 469 -37.79 23.28 -56.87
N LYS A 470 -36.86 24.19 -57.11
CA LYS A 470 -35.78 24.04 -58.09
C LYS A 470 -34.84 22.90 -57.72
N LEU A 471 -34.40 22.79 -56.48
CA LEU A 471 -33.55 21.68 -56.00
C LEU A 471 -34.21 20.31 -56.17
N LYS A 472 -35.53 20.23 -56.04
CA LYS A 472 -36.29 18.98 -56.27
C LYS A 472 -36.46 18.66 -57.75
N SER A 473 -36.79 19.64 -58.58
CA SER A 473 -37.17 19.43 -59.96
C SER A 473 -36.00 19.40 -60.96
N ASP A 474 -34.85 19.98 -60.60
CA ASP A 474 -33.68 20.10 -61.49
C ASP A 474 -32.43 19.57 -60.81
N SER A 475 -31.92 18.45 -61.33
CA SER A 475 -30.76 17.76 -60.75
C SER A 475 -29.45 18.58 -60.80
N ASN A 476 -29.37 19.55 -61.67
CA ASN A 476 -28.18 20.41 -61.77
C ASN A 476 -28.06 21.35 -60.57
N PHE A 477 -29.21 21.80 -60.01
CA PHE A 477 -29.23 22.72 -58.87
C PHE A 477 -28.61 22.14 -57.61
N ILE A 478 -28.61 20.84 -57.44
CA ILE A 478 -28.01 20.15 -56.29
C ILE A 478 -26.47 20.30 -56.28
N ASN A 479 -25.87 20.47 -57.42
CA ASN A 479 -24.42 20.58 -57.60
C ASN A 479 -23.87 22.00 -57.53
N TYR A 480 -24.73 22.99 -57.48
CA TYR A 480 -24.29 24.38 -57.41
C TYR A 480 -23.84 24.76 -56.00
N LYS A 481 -22.90 25.71 -55.96
CA LYS A 481 -22.44 26.27 -54.67
C LYS A 481 -23.58 27.04 -54.01
N ILE A 482 -23.63 27.03 -52.66
CA ILE A 482 -24.63 27.73 -51.86
C ILE A 482 -24.71 29.22 -52.23
N SER A 483 -23.58 29.85 -52.56
CA SER A 483 -23.54 31.23 -53.00
C SER A 483 -24.33 31.46 -54.28
N TYR A 484 -24.25 30.56 -55.26
CA TYR A 484 -25.00 30.61 -56.49
C TYR A 484 -26.51 30.42 -56.26
N LEU A 485 -26.87 29.46 -55.40
CA LEU A 485 -28.27 29.25 -55.00
C LEU A 485 -28.88 30.48 -54.31
N ALA A 486 -28.10 31.12 -53.45
CA ALA A 486 -28.49 32.32 -52.75
C ALA A 486 -28.75 33.48 -53.75
N GLU A 487 -27.85 33.64 -54.72
CA GLU A 487 -27.94 34.65 -55.75
C GLU A 487 -29.15 34.43 -56.69
N THR A 488 -29.33 33.15 -57.14
CA THR A 488 -30.45 32.77 -58.02
C THR A 488 -31.82 33.04 -57.41
N CYS A 489 -31.95 32.95 -56.10
CA CYS A 489 -33.21 33.28 -55.41
C CYS A 489 -33.28 34.69 -54.79
N GLY A 490 -32.29 35.53 -55.11
CA GLY A 490 -32.35 36.98 -54.83
C GLY A 490 -31.83 37.39 -53.44
N PHE A 491 -31.02 36.55 -52.77
CA PHE A 491 -30.35 36.96 -51.52
C PHE A 491 -29.04 37.70 -51.82
N SER A 492 -28.73 38.71 -51.05
CA SER A 492 -27.52 39.53 -51.16
C SER A 492 -26.25 38.78 -50.67
N SER A 493 -26.41 37.80 -49.80
CA SER A 493 -25.28 36.97 -49.29
C SER A 493 -25.70 35.54 -49.01
N HIS A 494 -24.73 34.62 -49.10
CA HIS A 494 -24.95 33.21 -48.78
C HIS A 494 -25.25 32.99 -47.28
N SER A 495 -24.73 33.85 -46.40
CA SER A 495 -25.00 33.78 -44.96
C SER A 495 -26.44 34.12 -44.62
N SER A 496 -26.98 35.22 -45.24
CA SER A 496 -28.39 35.59 -45.10
C SER A 496 -29.31 34.50 -45.63
N PHE A 497 -28.98 33.94 -46.80
CA PHE A 497 -29.71 32.81 -47.37
C PHE A 497 -29.72 31.60 -46.44
N ALA A 498 -28.56 31.17 -45.92
CA ALA A 498 -28.46 29.99 -45.06
C ALA A 498 -29.27 30.17 -43.75
N THR A 499 -29.22 31.37 -43.17
CA THR A 499 -29.99 31.68 -41.94
C THR A 499 -31.50 31.65 -42.22
N VAL A 500 -31.95 32.27 -43.27
CA VAL A 500 -33.36 32.29 -43.64
C VAL A 500 -33.86 30.93 -44.08
N PHE A 501 -33.08 30.21 -44.87
CA PHE A 501 -33.41 28.83 -45.27
C PHE A 501 -33.63 27.94 -44.05
N LYS A 502 -32.67 27.95 -43.09
CA LYS A 502 -32.78 27.16 -41.87
C LYS A 502 -33.97 27.60 -40.99
N SER A 503 -34.27 28.88 -40.89
CA SER A 503 -35.40 29.38 -40.09
C SER A 503 -36.76 28.97 -40.67
N ILE A 504 -36.86 28.81 -41.99
CA ILE A 504 -38.11 28.45 -42.69
C ILE A 504 -38.26 26.90 -42.82
N THR A 505 -37.18 26.18 -43.10
CA THR A 505 -37.19 24.73 -43.39
C THR A 505 -36.83 23.88 -42.17
N GLY A 506 -36.29 24.47 -41.11
CA GLY A 506 -35.81 23.76 -39.93
C GLY A 506 -34.40 23.20 -40.05
N ILE A 507 -33.83 23.08 -41.27
CA ILE A 507 -32.50 22.51 -41.51
C ILE A 507 -31.61 23.43 -42.38
N ALA A 508 -30.30 23.24 -42.29
CA ALA A 508 -29.36 24.03 -43.09
C ALA A 508 -29.46 23.67 -44.60
N PRO A 509 -29.18 24.60 -45.52
CA PRO A 509 -29.21 24.29 -46.94
C PRO A 509 -28.29 23.15 -47.37
N ILE A 510 -27.10 23.05 -46.79
CA ILE A 510 -26.14 21.98 -47.07
C ILE A 510 -26.73 20.64 -46.67
N THR A 511 -27.26 20.51 -45.47
CA THR A 511 -27.88 19.28 -44.96
C THR A 511 -29.10 18.89 -45.79
N PHE A 512 -29.90 19.88 -46.25
CA PHE A 512 -31.03 19.61 -47.14
C PHE A 512 -30.58 19.03 -48.48
N ILE A 513 -29.52 19.57 -49.08
CA ILE A 513 -28.95 19.09 -50.35
C ILE A 513 -28.35 17.70 -50.21
N GLU A 514 -27.65 17.44 -49.09
CA GLU A 514 -27.09 16.09 -48.78
C GLU A 514 -28.20 15.04 -48.69
N LEU A 515 -29.24 15.30 -47.92
CA LEU A 515 -30.37 14.37 -47.79
C LEU A 515 -31.14 14.19 -49.10
N LEU A 516 -31.20 15.21 -49.96
CA LEU A 516 -31.81 15.12 -51.28
C LEU A 516 -30.95 14.33 -52.26
N LYS A 517 -29.64 14.35 -52.15
CA LYS A 517 -28.71 13.48 -52.93
C LYS A 517 -28.88 12.02 -52.51
N ASP A 518 -28.84 11.77 -51.22
CA ASP A 518 -29.05 10.41 -50.66
C ASP A 518 -30.39 9.82 -51.13
N GLU A 519 -31.50 10.63 -51.12
CA GLU A 519 -32.82 10.16 -51.61
C GLU A 519 -32.80 9.83 -53.13
N LYS A 520 -32.11 10.61 -53.95
CA LYS A 520 -32.03 10.37 -55.41
C LYS A 520 -31.11 9.19 -55.72
N GLU A 521 -30.04 8.96 -54.97
CA GLU A 521 -29.19 7.79 -55.14
C GLU A 521 -29.95 6.51 -54.83
N VAL A 522 -30.74 6.49 -53.73
CA VAL A 522 -31.59 5.34 -53.38
C VAL A 522 -32.70 5.07 -54.38
N ALA A 523 -33.22 6.11 -55.04
CA ALA A 523 -34.29 5.98 -56.05
C ALA A 523 -33.77 5.46 -57.42
N ASN A 524 -32.47 5.52 -57.65
CA ASN A 524 -31.80 5.03 -58.89
C ASN A 524 -31.26 3.60 -58.76
N PHE A 525 -31.41 2.98 -57.58
CA PHE A 525 -31.19 1.55 -57.35
C PHE A 525 -32.54 0.81 -57.33
#